data_7dba2874055fb96ff356dbe1f80411c2
#
_entry.id   7dba2874055fb96ff356dbe1f80411c2
#
_cell.length_a   1.000
_cell.length_b   1.000
_cell.length_c   1.000
_cell.angle_alpha   90.00
_cell.angle_beta   90.00
_cell.angle_gamma   90.00
#
_symmetry.space_group_name_H-M   'P 1'
#
loop_
_entity.id
_entity.type
_entity.pdbx_description
1 polymer ?
#
loop_
_entity_poly.entity_id
_entity_poly.type
_entity_poly.pdbx_seq_one_letter_code
_entity_poly.pdbx_strand_id
1 'polypeptide(L)'
;MDHKLLQQLSKITDEEQNILNGGKLDMSIYSDHMPSVIESDKLLSSGKLFTIRPGTRFIDFPRHSHNYVEIIYMCSGSQRHVVDDEIEIMLKTGELLLLNQHASHEMSAAGFDDIAINLIVLPQFFNTAIEMIGSDNKISQFIFSGLTGRGHEIPFMHFNVSDVLPVQNLMENLIWSVVNKQPNRRNINQITMGLLFLQLLGCTDRLITGEAATVADTIVMSAMTEIEENYATASLNNVASRCNVSPAYVSSTVKSVTGKTFKEHLMEKRLTKAANLLQNTSLSVSDIIVMVGYENTSYFYRIFTEKFGVSPKTYRRQTK
;
A
#
# COMPACT_ATOMS: atom_id res chain seq x y z
N MET A 1 20.20 5.04 -0.14
CA MET A 1 19.99 6.51 -0.39
C MET A 1 21.31 7.16 -0.82
N ASP A 2 21.24 8.16 -1.72
CA ASP A 2 22.40 8.96 -2.13
C ASP A 2 23.04 9.67 -0.92
N HIS A 3 24.38 9.64 -0.83
CA HIS A 3 25.11 10.17 0.32
C HIS A 3 24.92 11.69 0.50
N LYS A 4 24.82 12.46 -0.61
CA LYS A 4 24.63 13.91 -0.55
C LYS A 4 23.22 14.26 -0.06
N LEU A 5 22.21 13.50 -0.51
CA LEU A 5 20.84 13.68 -0.03
C LEU A 5 20.76 13.36 1.45
N LEU A 6 21.31 12.24 1.90
CA LEU A 6 21.34 11.88 3.31
C LEU A 6 22.02 12.95 4.16
N GLN A 7 23.13 13.51 3.71
CA GLN A 7 23.83 14.61 4.38
C GLN A 7 22.98 15.89 4.46
N GLN A 8 22.11 16.17 3.48
CA GLN A 8 21.17 17.28 3.55
C GLN A 8 20.08 17.05 4.60
N LEU A 9 19.59 15.81 4.71
CA LEU A 9 18.53 15.41 5.63
C LEU A 9 19.02 15.27 7.08
N SER A 10 20.31 14.99 7.30
CA SER A 10 20.90 14.84 8.64
C SER A 10 21.17 16.16 9.36
N LYS A 11 20.98 17.30 8.68
CA LYS A 11 21.18 18.63 9.29
C LYS A 11 20.27 18.79 10.49
N ILE A 12 20.84 19.33 11.57
CA ILE A 12 20.08 19.70 12.76
C ILE A 12 19.12 20.84 12.41
N THR A 13 17.85 20.67 12.75
CA THR A 13 16.82 21.69 12.59
C THR A 13 16.86 22.68 13.77
N ASP A 14 16.23 23.86 13.64
CA ASP A 14 16.16 24.83 14.74
C ASP A 14 15.44 24.25 15.96
N GLU A 15 14.42 23.42 15.75
CA GLU A 15 13.70 22.70 16.80
C GLU A 15 14.62 21.72 17.51
N GLU A 16 15.36 20.89 16.79
CA GLU A 16 16.30 19.95 17.34
C GLU A 16 17.46 20.65 18.09
N GLN A 17 17.92 21.79 17.57
CA GLN A 17 18.95 22.58 18.26
C GLN A 17 18.42 23.12 19.60
N ASN A 18 17.16 23.54 19.65
CA ASN A 18 16.52 23.96 20.90
C ASN A 18 16.45 22.80 21.91
N ILE A 19 16.05 21.59 21.43
CA ILE A 19 16.00 20.38 22.26
C ILE A 19 17.37 20.01 22.80
N LEU A 20 18.41 20.01 21.97
CA LEU A 20 19.79 19.75 22.37
C LEU A 20 20.33 20.75 23.42
N ASN A 21 19.82 21.97 23.39
CA ASN A 21 20.14 23.00 24.39
C ASN A 21 19.31 22.89 25.69
N GLY A 22 18.55 21.80 25.88
CA GLY A 22 17.71 21.56 27.06
C GLY A 22 16.30 22.13 26.97
N GLY A 23 15.87 22.56 25.78
CA GLY A 23 14.49 22.97 25.51
C GLY A 23 13.54 21.76 25.47
N LYS A 24 12.23 22.07 25.49
CA LYS A 24 11.17 21.07 25.37
C LYS A 24 10.62 21.08 23.95
N LEU A 25 9.92 19.99 23.58
CA LEU A 25 9.13 19.93 22.36
C LEU A 25 8.04 21.01 22.38
N ASP A 26 8.01 21.82 21.35
CA ASP A 26 7.01 22.91 21.21
C ASP A 26 5.84 22.42 20.34
N MET A 27 4.78 21.96 20.98
CA MET A 27 3.58 21.46 20.29
C MET A 27 2.83 22.55 19.51
N SER A 28 3.08 23.84 19.74
CA SER A 28 2.46 24.94 18.97
C SER A 28 2.91 24.98 17.51
N ILE A 29 4.04 24.36 17.18
CA ILE A 29 4.54 24.17 15.82
C ILE A 29 3.61 23.22 15.03
N TYR A 30 2.91 22.34 15.73
CA TYR A 30 2.17 21.22 15.17
C TYR A 30 0.64 21.39 15.20
N SER A 31 0.11 22.13 16.18
CA SER A 31 -1.34 22.32 16.37
C SER A 31 -1.65 23.65 17.07
N ASP A 32 -2.76 24.27 16.66
CA ASP A 32 -3.32 25.45 17.33
C ASP A 32 -4.41 25.08 18.35
N HIS A 33 -5.08 23.91 18.16
CA HIS A 33 -6.32 23.61 18.84
C HIS A 33 -6.23 22.43 19.81
N MET A 34 -5.55 21.35 19.41
CA MET A 34 -5.45 20.12 20.20
C MET A 34 -4.01 19.58 20.18
N PRO A 35 -3.30 19.59 21.32
CA PRO A 35 -1.91 19.09 21.36
C PRO A 35 -1.72 17.63 20.91
N SER A 36 -2.79 16.85 20.92
CA SER A 36 -2.78 15.44 20.49
C SER A 36 -3.09 15.22 19.01
N VAL A 37 -3.38 16.28 18.23
CA VAL A 37 -3.63 16.17 16.79
C VAL A 37 -2.67 17.09 16.05
N ILE A 38 -1.85 16.51 15.16
CA ILE A 38 -0.99 17.28 14.27
C ILE A 38 -1.80 17.74 13.06
N GLU A 39 -1.83 19.06 12.86
CA GLU A 39 -2.66 19.69 11.85
C GLU A 39 -1.86 19.92 10.56
N SER A 40 -2.41 19.46 9.43
CA SER A 40 -1.80 19.63 8.10
C SER A 40 -1.54 21.09 7.76
N ASP A 41 -2.40 22.02 8.21
CA ASP A 41 -2.29 23.45 7.92
C ASP A 41 -1.05 24.11 8.55
N LYS A 42 -0.52 23.51 9.63
CA LYS A 42 0.74 23.92 10.24
C LYS A 42 1.96 23.50 9.42
N LEU A 43 1.87 22.37 8.75
CA LEU A 43 3.00 21.74 8.08
C LEU A 43 3.01 21.97 6.58
N LEU A 44 1.83 22.17 5.96
CA LEU A 44 1.66 22.40 4.53
C LEU A 44 1.47 23.89 4.24
N SER A 45 2.28 24.44 3.35
CA SER A 45 2.00 25.76 2.80
C SER A 45 0.68 25.76 2.04
N SER A 46 -0.06 26.88 2.07
CA SER A 46 -1.36 27.04 1.40
C SER A 46 -1.35 26.52 -0.04
N GLY A 47 -2.34 25.70 -0.38
CA GLY A 47 -2.52 25.11 -1.71
C GLY A 47 -1.63 23.91 -2.04
N LYS A 48 -0.76 23.47 -1.13
CA LYS A 48 0.00 22.22 -1.31
C LYS A 48 -0.77 21.02 -0.74
N LEU A 49 -0.68 19.91 -1.44
CA LEU A 49 -1.29 18.64 -1.06
C LEU A 49 -0.28 17.63 -0.50
N PHE A 50 1.02 17.97 -0.59
CA PHE A 50 2.12 17.09 -0.24
C PHE A 50 3.35 17.90 0.20
N THR A 51 4.00 17.46 1.26
CA THR A 51 5.32 17.95 1.68
C THR A 51 6.06 16.82 2.41
N ILE A 52 7.36 17.08 2.69
CA ILE A 52 8.16 16.23 3.57
C ILE A 52 8.68 17.06 4.73
N ARG A 53 8.93 16.37 5.86
CA ARG A 53 9.57 16.93 7.04
C ARG A 53 10.53 15.91 7.63
N PRO A 54 11.74 16.29 8.08
CA PRO A 54 12.55 15.43 8.94
C PRO A 54 11.80 15.05 10.21
N GLY A 55 11.90 13.80 10.61
CA GLY A 55 11.44 13.34 11.92
C GLY A 55 12.21 14.06 13.03
N THR A 56 11.53 14.46 14.10
CA THR A 56 12.16 15.14 15.24
C THR A 56 13.00 14.15 16.03
N ARG A 57 14.28 14.47 16.26
CA ARG A 57 15.24 13.63 17.00
C ARG A 57 15.46 14.15 18.42
N PHE A 58 16.16 13.36 19.24
CA PHE A 58 16.69 13.70 20.57
C PHE A 58 15.67 13.86 21.69
N ILE A 59 14.39 13.60 21.42
CA ILE A 59 13.32 13.67 22.39
C ILE A 59 12.25 12.64 22.05
N ASP A 60 11.57 12.09 23.06
CA ASP A 60 10.37 11.29 22.83
C ASP A 60 9.26 12.18 22.30
N PHE A 61 8.65 11.77 21.20
CA PHE A 61 7.51 12.49 20.66
C PHE A 61 6.22 11.88 21.22
N PRO A 62 5.41 12.67 21.94
CA PRO A 62 4.26 12.15 22.66
C PRO A 62 3.17 11.61 21.69
N ARG A 63 2.29 10.79 22.23
CA ARG A 63 1.15 10.23 21.49
C ARG A 63 0.34 11.32 20.80
N HIS A 64 0.13 11.13 19.51
CA HIS A 64 -0.61 12.05 18.65
C HIS A 64 -1.26 11.30 17.49
N SER A 65 -2.23 11.94 16.85
CA SER A 65 -2.83 11.55 15.58
C SER A 65 -2.67 12.68 14.57
N HIS A 66 -3.16 12.50 13.35
CA HIS A 66 -3.04 13.47 12.27
C HIS A 66 -4.39 13.67 11.57
N ASN A 67 -4.58 14.82 10.90
CA ASN A 67 -5.71 15.03 9.97
C ASN A 67 -5.31 14.78 8.49
N TYR A 68 -4.24 13.99 8.27
CA TYR A 68 -3.67 13.63 6.96
C TYR A 68 -3.14 12.19 6.99
N VAL A 69 -2.77 11.65 5.84
CA VAL A 69 -2.01 10.39 5.78
C VAL A 69 -0.53 10.70 5.96
N GLU A 70 0.09 10.05 6.93
CA GLU A 70 1.54 10.13 7.13
C GLU A 70 2.23 8.89 6.55
N ILE A 71 3.32 9.12 5.83
CA ILE A 71 4.21 8.05 5.38
C ILE A 71 5.59 8.32 5.95
N ILE A 72 6.03 7.48 6.88
CA ILE A 72 7.35 7.58 7.51
C ILE A 72 8.30 6.65 6.77
N TYR A 73 9.40 7.20 6.29
CA TYR A 73 10.47 6.45 5.64
C TYR A 73 11.76 6.60 6.44
N MET A 74 12.33 5.47 6.85
CA MET A 74 13.59 5.46 7.58
C MET A 74 14.77 5.52 6.60
N CYS A 75 15.40 6.68 6.51
CA CYS A 75 16.54 6.91 5.61
C CYS A 75 17.84 6.29 6.13
N SER A 76 18.03 6.30 7.46
CA SER A 76 19.21 5.75 8.16
C SER A 76 18.84 5.41 9.58
N GLY A 77 19.48 4.40 10.17
CA GLY A 77 19.28 3.99 11.56
C GLY A 77 17.96 3.25 11.81
N SER A 78 17.35 3.51 12.96
CA SER A 78 16.07 2.91 13.37
C SER A 78 15.35 3.80 14.38
N GLN A 79 14.01 3.68 14.43
CA GLN A 79 13.19 4.38 15.41
C GLN A 79 12.05 3.49 15.90
N ARG A 80 11.80 3.50 17.20
CA ARG A 80 10.68 2.78 17.81
C ARG A 80 9.43 3.64 17.75
N HIS A 81 8.34 3.04 17.23
CA HIS A 81 6.99 3.59 17.23
C HIS A 81 6.07 2.68 18.05
N VAL A 82 5.09 3.26 18.75
CA VAL A 82 3.98 2.54 19.34
C VAL A 82 2.70 3.07 18.74
N VAL A 83 1.96 2.22 18.04
CA VAL A 83 0.73 2.58 17.34
C VAL A 83 -0.46 2.07 18.14
N ASP A 84 -1.47 2.92 18.35
CA ASP A 84 -2.72 2.65 19.07
C ASP A 84 -2.52 1.99 20.45
N ASP A 85 -1.47 2.43 21.18
CA ASP A 85 -1.07 1.98 22.53
C ASP A 85 -0.64 0.52 22.65
N GLU A 86 -0.73 -0.29 21.62
CA GLU A 86 -0.54 -1.74 21.74
C GLU A 86 0.55 -2.29 20.80
N ILE A 87 0.74 -1.65 19.63
CA ILE A 87 1.56 -2.24 18.58
C ILE A 87 2.92 -1.55 18.50
N GLU A 88 3.94 -2.26 18.92
CA GLU A 88 5.31 -1.77 18.85
C GLU A 88 5.94 -2.12 17.51
N ILE A 89 6.46 -1.10 16.81
CA ILE A 89 7.15 -1.21 15.54
C ILE A 89 8.55 -0.62 15.66
N MET A 90 9.56 -1.43 15.40
CA MET A 90 10.93 -0.93 15.20
C MET A 90 11.13 -0.68 13.72
N LEU A 91 10.94 0.56 13.28
CA LEU A 91 11.13 0.98 11.90
C LEU A 91 12.64 1.09 11.61
N LYS A 92 13.12 0.39 10.59
CA LYS A 92 14.55 0.30 10.23
C LYS A 92 14.83 0.94 8.88
N THR A 93 16.10 1.24 8.64
CA THR A 93 16.56 1.80 7.34
C THR A 93 15.94 1.10 6.14
N GLY A 94 15.32 1.86 5.25
CA GLY A 94 14.66 1.39 4.03
C GLY A 94 13.24 0.88 4.20
N GLU A 95 12.70 0.89 5.41
CA GLU A 95 11.32 0.50 5.70
C GLU A 95 10.38 1.70 5.65
N LEU A 96 9.08 1.40 5.43
CA LEU A 96 8.00 2.37 5.33
C LEU A 96 6.92 2.06 6.35
N LEU A 97 6.49 3.07 7.09
CA LEU A 97 5.31 3.02 7.94
C LEU A 97 4.29 4.05 7.45
N LEU A 98 3.13 3.58 7.02
CA LEU A 98 1.99 4.40 6.61
C LEU A 98 0.99 4.45 7.77
N LEU A 99 0.58 5.64 8.15
CA LEU A 99 -0.42 5.89 9.19
C LEU A 99 -1.59 6.64 8.59
N ASN A 100 -2.81 6.16 8.83
CA ASN A 100 -3.99 6.90 8.42
C ASN A 100 -4.34 8.00 9.45
N GLN A 101 -5.31 8.84 9.12
CA GLN A 101 -5.70 9.98 9.98
C GLN A 101 -6.42 9.57 11.29
N HIS A 102 -6.74 8.28 11.48
CA HIS A 102 -7.39 7.77 12.69
C HIS A 102 -6.39 7.06 13.62
N ALA A 103 -5.23 6.66 13.08
CA ALA A 103 -4.18 6.06 13.88
C ALA A 103 -3.58 7.08 14.84
N SER A 104 -3.32 6.65 16.07
CA SER A 104 -2.48 7.39 17.01
C SER A 104 -1.14 6.70 17.18
N HIS A 105 -0.07 7.47 17.29
CA HIS A 105 1.23 6.89 17.57
C HIS A 105 2.10 7.79 18.44
N GLU A 106 3.08 7.18 19.09
CA GLU A 106 4.19 7.85 19.77
C GLU A 106 5.51 7.33 19.24
N MET A 107 6.56 8.11 19.37
CA MET A 107 7.90 7.76 18.90
C MET A 107 8.92 7.94 20.04
N SER A 108 9.83 6.99 20.15
CA SER A 108 10.98 7.14 21.05
C SER A 108 12.00 8.11 20.46
N ALA A 109 12.79 8.73 21.34
CA ALA A 109 13.88 9.61 20.94
C ALA A 109 14.82 8.89 19.96
N ALA A 110 15.09 9.54 18.83
CA ALA A 110 16.06 9.09 17.83
C ALA A 110 17.42 9.76 18.07
N GLY A 111 18.50 9.07 17.70
CA GLY A 111 19.86 9.58 17.78
C GLY A 111 20.30 10.40 16.57
N PHE A 112 21.59 10.77 16.52
CA PHE A 112 22.16 11.57 15.43
C PHE A 112 22.11 10.86 14.07
N ASP A 113 22.27 9.54 14.04
CA ASP A 113 22.33 8.72 12.84
C ASP A 113 20.96 8.13 12.44
N ASP A 114 19.94 8.33 13.28
CA ASP A 114 18.58 7.88 13.04
C ASP A 114 17.82 8.96 12.28
N ILE A 115 17.70 8.82 10.97
CA ILE A 115 17.13 9.83 10.09
C ILE A 115 15.87 9.28 9.46
N ALA A 116 14.73 9.75 9.93
CA ALA A 116 13.43 9.51 9.35
C ALA A 116 12.94 10.73 8.55
N ILE A 117 12.16 10.49 7.52
CA ILE A 117 11.44 11.51 6.76
C ILE A 117 9.96 11.18 6.79
N ASN A 118 9.18 12.14 7.25
CA ASN A 118 7.73 12.09 7.28
C ASN A 118 7.17 12.77 6.02
N LEU A 119 6.44 12.03 5.22
CA LEU A 119 5.68 12.55 4.09
C LEU A 119 4.28 12.89 4.60
N ILE A 120 3.91 14.14 4.52
CA ILE A 120 2.61 14.68 4.92
C ILE A 120 1.77 14.80 3.68
N VAL A 121 0.71 13.98 3.59
CA VAL A 121 -0.03 13.78 2.35
C VAL A 121 -1.52 13.99 2.58
N LEU A 122 -2.08 15.01 1.95
CA LEU A 122 -3.54 15.18 1.94
C LEU A 122 -4.19 14.17 0.98
N PRO A 123 -5.38 13.66 1.32
CA PRO A 123 -6.05 12.62 0.54
C PRO A 123 -6.18 12.90 -0.95
N GLN A 124 -6.43 14.15 -1.33
CA GLN A 124 -6.58 14.56 -2.73
C GLN A 124 -5.30 14.35 -3.57
N PHE A 125 -4.13 14.23 -2.91
CA PHE A 125 -2.88 13.94 -3.60
C PHE A 125 -2.85 12.53 -4.19
N PHE A 126 -3.57 11.59 -3.59
CA PHE A 126 -3.57 10.19 -4.00
C PHE A 126 -4.45 9.87 -5.22
N ASN A 127 -5.25 10.83 -5.74
CA ASN A 127 -6.17 10.57 -6.85
C ASN A 127 -5.47 9.88 -8.04
N THR A 128 -4.33 10.43 -8.50
CA THR A 128 -3.55 9.82 -9.60
C THR A 128 -3.03 8.44 -9.23
N ALA A 129 -2.55 8.25 -8.01
CA ALA A 129 -2.06 6.96 -7.55
C ALA A 129 -3.18 5.91 -7.52
N ILE A 130 -4.37 6.27 -7.02
CA ILE A 130 -5.54 5.40 -6.98
C ILE A 130 -6.00 5.01 -8.39
N GLU A 131 -6.00 5.95 -9.35
CA GLU A 131 -6.28 5.66 -10.76
C GLU A 131 -5.32 4.62 -11.34
N MET A 132 -4.03 4.66 -10.93
CA MET A 132 -3.02 3.72 -11.40
C MET A 132 -3.15 2.33 -10.78
N ILE A 133 -3.45 2.23 -9.46
CA ILE A 133 -3.50 0.96 -8.74
C ILE A 133 -4.89 0.33 -8.69
N GLY A 134 -5.93 1.07 -9.06
CA GLY A 134 -7.34 0.65 -8.90
C GLY A 134 -7.84 0.75 -7.46
N SER A 135 -9.13 0.56 -7.26
CA SER A 135 -9.79 0.69 -5.94
C SER A 135 -9.87 -0.61 -5.13
N ASP A 136 -9.63 -1.76 -5.77
CA ASP A 136 -9.85 -3.09 -5.16
C ASP A 136 -8.54 -3.71 -4.66
N ASN A 137 -7.87 -3.01 -3.74
CA ASN A 137 -6.65 -3.49 -3.08
C ASN A 137 -6.48 -2.85 -1.69
N LYS A 138 -5.63 -3.45 -0.85
CA LYS A 138 -5.42 -3.01 0.54
C LYS A 138 -4.91 -1.56 0.67
N ILE A 139 -4.05 -1.10 -0.23
CA ILE A 139 -3.52 0.27 -0.18
C ILE A 139 -4.63 1.28 -0.48
N SER A 140 -5.46 1.02 -1.50
CA SER A 140 -6.61 1.88 -1.78
C SER A 140 -7.63 1.86 -0.64
N GLN A 141 -7.89 0.69 -0.04
CA GLN A 141 -8.77 0.57 1.12
C GLN A 141 -8.23 1.38 2.32
N PHE A 142 -6.92 1.29 2.60
CA PHE A 142 -6.26 2.09 3.63
C PHE A 142 -6.44 3.60 3.41
N ILE A 143 -6.26 4.08 2.18
CA ILE A 143 -6.43 5.51 1.85
C ILE A 143 -7.89 5.92 1.96
N PHE A 144 -8.84 5.10 1.46
CA PHE A 144 -10.27 5.42 1.49
C PHE A 144 -10.89 5.30 2.88
N SER A 145 -10.47 4.33 3.71
CA SER A 145 -10.97 4.19 5.08
C SER A 145 -10.66 5.45 5.90
N GLY A 146 -9.45 5.97 5.73
CA GLY A 146 -9.07 7.25 6.30
C GLY A 146 -9.96 8.42 5.88
N LEU A 147 -10.56 8.38 4.67
CA LEU A 147 -11.42 9.45 4.15
C LEU A 147 -12.87 9.37 4.62
N THR A 148 -13.40 8.16 4.83
CA THR A 148 -14.83 7.95 4.98
C THR A 148 -15.27 7.61 6.40
N GLY A 149 -14.34 7.20 7.26
CA GLY A 149 -14.64 6.73 8.62
C GLY A 149 -15.62 5.54 8.65
N ARG A 150 -15.70 4.78 7.54
CA ARG A 150 -16.61 3.65 7.38
C ARG A 150 -15.85 2.43 6.91
N GLY A 151 -15.94 1.33 7.65
CA GLY A 151 -15.35 0.03 7.29
C GLY A 151 -14.38 -0.48 8.35
N HIS A 152 -13.79 -1.64 8.11
CA HIS A 152 -12.66 -2.13 8.90
C HIS A 152 -11.46 -1.21 8.61
N GLU A 153 -11.13 -0.37 9.59
CA GLU A 153 -10.03 0.59 9.46
C GLU A 153 -8.72 -0.15 9.60
N ILE A 154 -7.86 -0.01 8.59
CA ILE A 154 -6.46 -0.38 8.71
C ILE A 154 -5.75 0.87 9.26
N PRO A 155 -5.37 0.91 10.56
CA PRO A 155 -4.79 2.12 11.14
C PRO A 155 -3.40 2.41 10.58
N PHE A 156 -2.63 1.34 10.29
CA PHE A 156 -1.29 1.46 9.72
C PHE A 156 -0.93 0.32 8.77
N MET A 157 0.07 0.59 7.93
CA MET A 157 0.73 -0.38 7.07
C MET A 157 2.24 -0.24 7.23
N HIS A 158 2.93 -1.28 7.69
CA HIS A 158 4.38 -1.33 7.80
C HIS A 158 4.95 -2.27 6.73
N PHE A 159 5.76 -1.72 5.84
CA PHE A 159 6.40 -2.45 4.74
C PHE A 159 7.89 -2.66 5.02
N ASN A 160 8.30 -3.92 5.16
CA ASN A 160 9.71 -4.31 5.24
C ASN A 160 10.27 -4.51 3.82
N VAL A 161 10.70 -3.41 3.21
CA VAL A 161 11.11 -3.35 1.79
C VAL A 161 12.51 -2.77 1.58
N SER A 162 13.35 -2.85 2.60
CA SER A 162 14.71 -2.29 2.57
C SER A 162 15.60 -2.84 1.44
N ASP A 163 15.35 -4.08 1.00
CA ASP A 163 16.06 -4.76 -0.09
C ASP A 163 15.34 -4.63 -1.47
N VAL A 164 14.20 -3.94 -1.54
CA VAL A 164 13.43 -3.74 -2.78
C VAL A 164 13.89 -2.47 -3.48
N LEU A 165 14.92 -2.59 -4.32
CA LEU A 165 15.55 -1.46 -5.00
C LEU A 165 14.58 -0.50 -5.71
N PRO A 166 13.53 -0.96 -6.45
CA PRO A 166 12.55 -0.05 -7.05
C PRO A 166 11.84 0.84 -6.03
N VAL A 167 11.47 0.30 -4.87
CA VAL A 167 10.83 1.06 -3.77
C VAL A 167 11.80 2.11 -3.22
N GLN A 168 13.06 1.70 -2.97
CA GLN A 168 14.11 2.59 -2.46
C GLN A 168 14.36 3.77 -3.41
N ASN A 169 14.47 3.51 -4.72
CA ASN A 169 14.67 4.54 -5.74
C ASN A 169 13.49 5.51 -5.84
N LEU A 170 12.25 5.02 -5.74
CA LEU A 170 11.04 5.86 -5.79
C LEU A 170 10.92 6.75 -4.54
N MET A 171 11.24 6.22 -3.35
CA MET A 171 11.29 7.02 -2.12
C MET A 171 12.36 8.11 -2.21
N GLU A 172 13.56 7.75 -2.68
CA GLU A 172 14.64 8.72 -2.86
C GLU A 172 14.27 9.82 -3.85
N ASN A 173 13.63 9.48 -4.98
CA ASN A 173 13.15 10.45 -5.96
C ASN A 173 12.09 11.42 -5.38
N LEU A 174 11.13 10.91 -4.59
CA LEU A 174 10.13 11.73 -3.90
C LEU A 174 10.80 12.75 -2.97
N ILE A 175 11.71 12.29 -2.12
CA ILE A 175 12.43 13.12 -1.16
C ILE A 175 13.31 14.13 -1.89
N TRP A 176 14.10 13.68 -2.87
CA TRP A 176 15.01 14.53 -3.64
C TRP A 176 14.26 15.67 -4.33
N SER A 177 13.11 15.36 -4.95
CA SER A 177 12.34 16.35 -5.70
C SER A 177 11.81 17.49 -4.82
N VAL A 178 11.47 17.20 -3.56
CA VAL A 178 11.01 18.21 -2.61
C VAL A 178 12.19 19.02 -2.06
N VAL A 179 13.24 18.35 -1.59
CA VAL A 179 14.45 18.97 -1.01
C VAL A 179 15.10 19.92 -2.02
N ASN A 180 15.25 19.50 -3.27
CA ASN A 180 15.90 20.27 -4.31
C ASN A 180 14.93 21.16 -5.12
N LYS A 181 13.67 21.30 -4.68
CA LYS A 181 12.65 22.16 -5.30
C LYS A 181 12.52 21.93 -6.82
N GLN A 182 12.48 20.65 -7.25
CA GLN A 182 12.44 20.27 -8.65
C GLN A 182 11.30 20.97 -9.41
N PRO A 183 11.51 21.49 -10.63
CA PRO A 183 10.44 21.98 -11.49
C PRO A 183 9.39 20.91 -11.73
N ASN A 184 8.10 21.28 -11.83
CA ASN A 184 6.97 20.36 -12.04
C ASN A 184 6.82 19.26 -10.97
N ARG A 185 7.46 19.42 -9.81
CA ARG A 185 7.47 18.41 -8.74
C ARG A 185 6.09 17.90 -8.33
N ARG A 186 5.02 18.70 -8.47
CA ARG A 186 3.67 18.25 -8.14
C ARG A 186 3.27 17.04 -8.97
N ASN A 187 3.34 17.15 -10.29
CA ASN A 187 2.97 16.07 -11.21
C ASN A 187 3.95 14.89 -11.10
N ILE A 188 5.25 15.19 -11.01
CA ILE A 188 6.28 14.16 -10.84
C ILE A 188 6.00 13.35 -9.58
N ASN A 189 5.76 13.99 -8.44
CA ASN A 189 5.53 13.30 -7.18
C ASN A 189 4.21 12.52 -7.16
N GLN A 190 3.15 13.00 -7.83
CA GLN A 190 1.91 12.24 -7.96
C GLN A 190 2.10 10.95 -8.75
N ILE A 191 2.82 11.01 -9.88
CA ILE A 191 3.13 9.83 -10.69
C ILE A 191 4.08 8.89 -9.94
N THR A 192 5.13 9.44 -9.29
CA THR A 192 6.09 8.65 -8.51
C THR A 192 5.40 7.94 -7.34
N MET A 193 4.43 8.59 -6.67
CA MET A 193 3.62 7.95 -5.62
C MET A 193 2.77 6.81 -6.19
N GLY A 194 2.19 6.97 -7.37
CA GLY A 194 1.46 5.90 -8.05
C GLY A 194 2.35 4.70 -8.38
N LEU A 195 3.56 4.96 -8.90
CA LEU A 195 4.57 3.92 -9.15
C LEU A 195 5.01 3.24 -7.86
N LEU A 196 5.22 4.00 -6.77
CA LEU A 196 5.55 3.46 -5.46
C LEU A 196 4.47 2.48 -4.99
N PHE A 197 3.21 2.87 -5.05
CA PHE A 197 2.10 2.02 -4.64
C PHE A 197 1.95 0.78 -5.51
N LEU A 198 2.18 0.87 -6.83
CA LEU A 198 2.25 -0.31 -7.71
C LEU A 198 3.35 -1.29 -7.27
N GLN A 199 4.52 -0.80 -6.87
CA GLN A 199 5.59 -1.65 -6.34
C GLN A 199 5.21 -2.27 -4.99
N LEU A 200 4.61 -1.49 -4.08
CA LEU A 200 4.18 -1.98 -2.77
C LEU A 200 3.06 -3.03 -2.87
N LEU A 201 2.19 -2.97 -3.87
CA LEU A 201 1.21 -4.03 -4.15
C LEU A 201 1.87 -5.38 -4.47
N GLY A 202 3.07 -5.36 -5.07
CA GLY A 202 3.88 -6.56 -5.30
C GLY A 202 4.62 -7.05 -4.06
N CYS A 203 4.55 -6.34 -2.93
CA CYS A 203 5.28 -6.64 -1.68
C CYS A 203 4.33 -6.95 -0.51
N THR A 204 3.15 -7.47 -0.78
CA THR A 204 2.13 -7.77 0.25
C THR A 204 2.55 -8.88 1.22
N ASP A 205 3.47 -9.74 0.83
CA ASP A 205 4.14 -10.73 1.69
C ASP A 205 5.06 -10.11 2.75
N ARG A 206 5.42 -8.85 2.59
CA ARG A 206 6.29 -8.05 3.46
C ARG A 206 5.53 -6.98 4.26
N LEU A 207 4.20 -7.00 4.15
CA LEU A 207 3.31 -6.05 4.80
C LEU A 207 2.87 -6.57 6.18
N ILE A 208 3.07 -5.75 7.21
CA ILE A 208 2.49 -5.91 8.54
C ILE A 208 1.43 -4.82 8.70
N THR A 209 0.23 -5.21 9.09
CA THR A 209 -0.88 -4.27 9.38
C THR A 209 -1.28 -4.39 10.85
N GLY A 210 -1.91 -3.34 11.39
CA GLY A 210 -2.46 -3.34 12.76
C GLY A 210 -3.65 -4.26 12.95
N GLU A 211 -4.26 -4.71 11.88
CA GLU A 211 -5.20 -5.81 11.97
C GLU A 211 -4.42 -7.09 12.31
N ALA A 212 -4.68 -7.66 13.47
CA ALA A 212 -4.50 -9.10 13.60
C ALA A 212 -5.28 -9.71 12.44
N ALA A 213 -4.59 -10.32 11.47
CA ALA A 213 -5.23 -10.91 10.31
C ALA A 213 -6.39 -11.75 10.80
N THR A 214 -7.61 -11.31 10.57
CA THR A 214 -8.77 -12.04 11.03
C THR A 214 -8.76 -13.40 10.33
N VAL A 215 -9.40 -14.39 10.92
CA VAL A 215 -9.58 -15.69 10.26
C VAL A 215 -10.19 -15.48 8.86
N ALA A 216 -11.03 -14.45 8.70
CA ALA A 216 -11.62 -14.06 7.43
C ALA A 216 -10.56 -13.57 6.42
N ASP A 217 -9.63 -12.70 6.84
CA ASP A 217 -8.56 -12.20 5.96
C ASP A 217 -7.61 -13.31 5.54
N THR A 218 -7.23 -14.19 6.47
CA THR A 218 -6.40 -15.36 6.17
C THR A 218 -7.06 -16.26 5.13
N ILE A 219 -8.39 -16.48 5.23
CA ILE A 219 -9.16 -17.26 4.27
C ILE A 219 -9.19 -16.58 2.90
N VAL A 220 -9.47 -15.27 2.84
CA VAL A 220 -9.51 -14.53 1.58
C VAL A 220 -8.14 -14.51 0.91
N MET A 221 -7.08 -14.23 1.66
CA MET A 221 -5.71 -14.28 1.13
C MET A 221 -5.37 -15.67 0.57
N SER A 222 -5.65 -16.73 1.33
CA SER A 222 -5.44 -18.11 0.87
C SER A 222 -6.25 -18.43 -0.38
N ALA A 223 -7.48 -17.93 -0.49
CA ALA A 223 -8.34 -18.13 -1.65
C ALA A 223 -7.81 -17.39 -2.89
N MET A 224 -7.36 -16.14 -2.74
CA MET A 224 -6.79 -15.37 -3.86
C MET A 224 -5.45 -15.96 -4.32
N THR A 225 -4.58 -16.40 -3.40
CA THR A 225 -3.34 -17.09 -3.72
C THR A 225 -3.61 -18.40 -4.50
N GLU A 226 -4.59 -19.21 -4.05
CA GLU A 226 -4.98 -20.43 -4.76
C GLU A 226 -5.46 -20.15 -6.20
N ILE A 227 -6.23 -19.06 -6.39
CA ILE A 227 -6.69 -18.64 -7.72
C ILE A 227 -5.52 -18.13 -8.57
N GLU A 228 -4.59 -17.41 -7.98
CA GLU A 228 -3.46 -16.81 -8.71
C GLU A 228 -2.47 -17.87 -9.19
N GLU A 229 -2.08 -18.78 -8.31
CA GLU A 229 -1.05 -19.78 -8.55
C GLU A 229 -1.58 -21.04 -9.26
N ASN A 230 -2.81 -21.46 -8.90
CA ASN A 230 -3.38 -22.75 -9.32
C ASN A 230 -4.67 -22.61 -10.14
N TYR A 231 -4.89 -21.51 -10.86
CA TYR A 231 -6.17 -21.20 -11.53
C TYR A 231 -6.75 -22.36 -12.36
N ALA A 232 -5.93 -23.22 -12.98
CA ALA A 232 -6.41 -24.36 -13.76
C ALA A 232 -7.11 -25.43 -12.91
N THR A 233 -6.67 -25.61 -11.66
CA THR A 233 -7.13 -26.68 -10.73
C THR A 233 -7.65 -26.15 -9.40
N ALA A 234 -7.69 -24.81 -9.23
CA ALA A 234 -8.08 -24.16 -7.99
C ALA A 234 -9.45 -24.62 -7.50
N SER A 235 -9.55 -24.90 -6.20
CA SER A 235 -10.78 -25.35 -5.57
C SER A 235 -10.96 -24.78 -4.16
N LEU A 236 -12.23 -24.63 -3.75
CA LEU A 236 -12.56 -24.27 -2.37
C LEU A 236 -12.04 -25.30 -1.34
N ASN A 237 -11.95 -26.57 -1.73
CA ASN A 237 -11.45 -27.63 -0.84
C ASN A 237 -9.96 -27.43 -0.51
N ASN A 238 -9.16 -27.01 -1.47
CA ASN A 238 -7.73 -26.74 -1.24
C ASN A 238 -7.54 -25.59 -0.23
N VAL A 239 -8.33 -24.53 -0.38
CA VAL A 239 -8.32 -23.39 0.56
C VAL A 239 -8.81 -23.81 1.94
N ALA A 240 -9.91 -24.54 2.00
CA ALA A 240 -10.52 -25.03 3.23
C ALA A 240 -9.55 -25.90 4.04
N SER A 241 -8.83 -26.82 3.35
CA SER A 241 -7.81 -27.68 3.97
C SER A 241 -6.63 -26.85 4.51
N ARG A 242 -6.16 -25.85 3.78
CA ARG A 242 -5.07 -24.96 4.22
C ARG A 242 -5.43 -24.13 5.44
N CYS A 243 -6.66 -23.62 5.47
CA CYS A 243 -7.14 -22.77 6.56
C CYS A 243 -7.78 -23.54 7.72
N ASN A 244 -7.87 -24.87 7.63
CA ASN A 244 -8.52 -25.77 8.58
C ASN A 244 -9.97 -25.35 8.90
N VAL A 245 -10.75 -25.05 7.86
CA VAL A 245 -12.18 -24.65 7.93
C VAL A 245 -13.01 -25.42 6.89
N SER A 246 -14.33 -25.27 6.94
CA SER A 246 -15.20 -25.90 5.92
C SER A 246 -15.19 -25.12 4.59
N PRO A 247 -15.38 -25.81 3.43
CA PRO A 247 -15.52 -25.12 2.14
C PRO A 247 -16.69 -24.13 2.09
N ALA A 248 -17.77 -24.42 2.81
CA ALA A 248 -18.92 -23.52 2.92
C ALA A 248 -18.55 -22.21 3.64
N TYR A 249 -17.72 -22.31 4.69
CA TYR A 249 -17.24 -21.13 5.41
C TYR A 249 -16.29 -20.30 4.53
N VAL A 250 -15.37 -20.95 3.79
CA VAL A 250 -14.53 -20.25 2.79
C VAL A 250 -15.39 -19.50 1.78
N SER A 251 -16.40 -20.16 1.21
CA SER A 251 -17.28 -19.58 0.19
C SER A 251 -18.03 -18.37 0.69
N SER A 252 -18.61 -18.45 1.91
CA SER A 252 -19.35 -17.33 2.53
C SER A 252 -18.43 -16.17 2.88
N THR A 253 -17.24 -16.46 3.43
CA THR A 253 -16.25 -15.46 3.82
C THR A 253 -15.71 -14.70 2.61
N VAL A 254 -15.29 -15.42 1.56
CA VAL A 254 -14.82 -14.78 0.32
C VAL A 254 -15.89 -13.86 -0.25
N LYS A 255 -17.15 -14.32 -0.34
CA LYS A 255 -18.25 -13.49 -0.87
C LYS A 255 -18.55 -12.28 0.03
N SER A 256 -18.54 -12.45 1.35
CA SER A 256 -18.81 -11.37 2.30
C SER A 256 -17.75 -10.27 2.24
N VAL A 257 -16.48 -10.64 2.16
CA VAL A 257 -15.35 -9.69 2.19
C VAL A 257 -15.11 -9.05 0.82
N THR A 258 -15.15 -9.84 -0.27
CA THR A 258 -14.80 -9.35 -1.61
C THR A 258 -15.99 -8.91 -2.47
N GLY A 259 -17.22 -9.16 -2.03
CA GLY A 259 -18.43 -8.94 -2.82
C GLY A 259 -18.68 -9.96 -3.93
N LYS A 260 -17.68 -10.81 -4.28
CA LYS A 260 -17.74 -11.82 -5.33
C LYS A 260 -17.53 -13.22 -4.76
N THR A 261 -18.09 -14.22 -5.40
CA THR A 261 -17.84 -15.62 -5.05
C THR A 261 -16.44 -16.06 -5.52
N PHE A 262 -15.88 -17.08 -4.86
CA PHE A 262 -14.64 -17.74 -5.32
C PHE A 262 -14.71 -18.15 -6.80
N LYS A 263 -15.88 -18.65 -7.25
CA LYS A 263 -16.09 -19.06 -8.63
C LYS A 263 -16.04 -17.89 -9.61
N GLU A 264 -16.55 -16.74 -9.25
CA GLU A 264 -16.49 -15.51 -10.06
C GLU A 264 -15.05 -15.01 -10.18
N HIS A 265 -14.29 -14.95 -9.08
CA HIS A 265 -12.87 -14.60 -9.11
C HIS A 265 -12.07 -15.58 -9.99
N LEU A 266 -12.28 -16.88 -9.82
CA LEU A 266 -11.62 -17.92 -10.62
C LEU A 266 -11.96 -17.81 -12.11
N MET A 267 -13.22 -17.57 -12.44
CA MET A 267 -13.67 -17.36 -13.82
C MET A 267 -12.97 -16.14 -14.45
N GLU A 268 -12.93 -15.01 -13.74
CA GLU A 268 -12.25 -13.81 -14.20
C GLU A 268 -10.77 -14.04 -14.47
N LYS A 269 -10.07 -14.75 -13.56
CA LYS A 269 -8.65 -15.10 -13.72
C LYS A 269 -8.42 -15.99 -14.94
N ARG A 270 -9.19 -17.06 -15.08
CA ARG A 270 -9.10 -17.99 -16.21
C ARG A 270 -9.34 -17.30 -17.55
N LEU A 271 -10.35 -16.45 -17.64
CA LEU A 271 -10.64 -15.71 -18.87
C LEU A 271 -9.55 -14.69 -19.22
N THR A 272 -8.98 -14.02 -18.24
CA THR A 272 -7.85 -13.10 -18.44
C THR A 272 -6.60 -13.86 -18.92
N LYS A 273 -6.29 -15.01 -18.32
CA LYS A 273 -5.19 -15.86 -18.78
C LYS A 273 -5.43 -16.39 -20.20
N ALA A 274 -6.66 -16.80 -20.53
CA ALA A 274 -7.01 -17.24 -21.86
C ALA A 274 -6.82 -16.10 -22.90
N ALA A 275 -7.25 -14.89 -22.59
CA ALA A 275 -7.06 -13.73 -23.45
C ALA A 275 -5.57 -13.47 -23.71
N ASN A 276 -4.74 -13.51 -22.69
CA ASN A 276 -3.28 -13.36 -22.81
C ASN A 276 -2.66 -14.46 -23.70
N LEU A 277 -3.07 -15.72 -23.51
CA LEU A 277 -2.57 -16.83 -24.34
C LEU A 277 -3.03 -16.70 -25.81
N LEU A 278 -4.26 -16.24 -26.05
CA LEU A 278 -4.76 -15.99 -27.39
C LEU A 278 -3.95 -14.91 -28.13
N GLN A 279 -3.50 -13.88 -27.43
CA GLN A 279 -2.74 -12.78 -28.00
C GLN A 279 -1.27 -13.15 -28.25
N ASN A 280 -0.66 -13.82 -27.30
CA ASN A 280 0.80 -13.97 -27.21
C ASN A 280 1.31 -15.35 -27.67
N THR A 281 0.41 -16.27 -28.06
CA THR A 281 0.81 -17.62 -28.50
C THR A 281 0.08 -18.06 -29.77
N SER A 282 0.62 -19.09 -30.43
CA SER A 282 -0.01 -19.79 -31.55
C SER A 282 -0.81 -21.04 -31.14
N LEU A 283 -0.98 -21.30 -29.85
CA LEU A 283 -1.72 -22.46 -29.34
C LEU A 283 -3.14 -22.49 -29.88
N SER A 284 -3.70 -23.67 -30.13
CA SER A 284 -5.09 -23.76 -30.56
C SER A 284 -6.04 -23.25 -29.48
N VAL A 285 -7.22 -22.76 -29.88
CA VAL A 285 -8.23 -22.30 -28.90
C VAL A 285 -8.63 -23.46 -27.98
N SER A 286 -8.70 -24.68 -28.51
CA SER A 286 -9.03 -25.89 -27.73
C SER A 286 -7.98 -26.17 -26.64
N ASP A 287 -6.69 -26.04 -27.00
CA ASP A 287 -5.60 -26.27 -26.02
C ASP A 287 -5.64 -25.20 -24.92
N ILE A 288 -5.87 -23.95 -25.31
CA ILE A 288 -5.99 -22.84 -24.32
C ILE A 288 -7.16 -23.09 -23.37
N ILE A 289 -8.31 -23.55 -23.85
CA ILE A 289 -9.47 -23.87 -23.01
C ILE A 289 -9.10 -24.90 -21.93
N VAL A 290 -8.42 -25.99 -22.33
CA VAL A 290 -7.95 -27.01 -21.39
C VAL A 290 -6.91 -26.46 -20.43
N MET A 291 -5.92 -25.73 -20.93
CA MET A 291 -4.85 -25.14 -20.12
C MET A 291 -5.37 -24.19 -19.04
N VAL A 292 -6.44 -23.45 -19.31
CA VAL A 292 -7.01 -22.54 -18.29
C VAL A 292 -8.06 -23.23 -17.40
N GLY A 293 -8.23 -24.56 -17.52
CA GLY A 293 -9.03 -25.37 -16.61
C GLY A 293 -10.51 -25.48 -16.97
N TYR A 294 -10.86 -25.38 -18.26
CA TYR A 294 -12.23 -25.67 -18.74
C TYR A 294 -12.27 -26.96 -19.56
N GLU A 295 -13.25 -27.79 -19.27
CA GLU A 295 -13.53 -29.03 -20.04
C GLU A 295 -14.63 -28.79 -21.10
N ASN A 296 -15.58 -27.87 -20.79
CA ASN A 296 -16.71 -27.61 -21.68
C ASN A 296 -16.41 -26.41 -22.58
N THR A 297 -16.11 -26.72 -23.85
CA THR A 297 -15.78 -25.70 -24.87
C THR A 297 -16.94 -24.73 -25.13
N SER A 298 -18.17 -25.22 -25.21
CA SER A 298 -19.34 -24.38 -25.49
C SER A 298 -19.60 -23.38 -24.37
N TYR A 299 -19.46 -23.84 -23.11
CA TYR A 299 -19.54 -22.97 -21.94
C TYR A 299 -18.47 -21.88 -21.96
N PHE A 300 -17.20 -22.26 -22.24
CA PHE A 300 -16.10 -21.31 -22.34
C PHE A 300 -16.35 -20.23 -23.42
N TYR A 301 -16.77 -20.61 -24.63
CA TYR A 301 -17.07 -19.67 -25.71
C TYR A 301 -18.13 -18.65 -25.29
N ARG A 302 -19.18 -19.11 -24.59
CA ARG A 302 -20.25 -18.25 -24.11
C ARG A 302 -19.73 -17.22 -23.12
N ILE A 303 -19.04 -17.64 -22.04
CA ILE A 303 -18.55 -16.71 -20.97
C ILE A 303 -17.42 -15.80 -21.48
N PHE A 304 -16.60 -16.28 -22.42
CA PHE A 304 -15.56 -15.46 -23.04
C PHE A 304 -16.18 -14.35 -23.90
N THR A 305 -17.17 -14.68 -24.73
CA THR A 305 -17.88 -13.70 -25.56
C THR A 305 -18.67 -12.71 -24.72
N GLU A 306 -19.27 -13.15 -23.63
CA GLU A 306 -19.97 -12.30 -22.68
C GLU A 306 -19.00 -11.27 -22.05
N LYS A 307 -17.78 -11.68 -21.68
CA LYS A 307 -16.79 -10.80 -21.05
C LYS A 307 -16.09 -9.87 -22.04
N PHE A 308 -15.72 -10.34 -23.24
CA PHE A 308 -14.88 -9.59 -24.18
C PHE A 308 -15.62 -9.08 -25.42
N GLY A 309 -16.93 -9.34 -25.54
CA GLY A 309 -17.77 -8.90 -26.64
C GLY A 309 -17.58 -9.65 -27.96
N VAL A 310 -16.55 -10.48 -28.08
CA VAL A 310 -16.20 -11.22 -29.30
C VAL A 310 -15.76 -12.64 -28.99
N SER A 311 -15.86 -13.55 -29.98
CA SER A 311 -15.42 -14.92 -29.81
C SER A 311 -13.89 -15.02 -29.62
N PRO A 312 -13.37 -16.08 -28.98
CA PRO A 312 -11.93 -16.30 -28.82
C PRO A 312 -11.14 -16.26 -30.13
N LYS A 313 -11.71 -16.81 -31.23
CA LYS A 313 -11.10 -16.75 -32.55
C LYS A 313 -11.04 -15.34 -33.12
N THR A 314 -12.10 -14.55 -32.95
CA THR A 314 -12.17 -13.15 -33.38
C THR A 314 -11.22 -12.29 -32.56
N TYR A 315 -11.17 -12.50 -31.23
CA TYR A 315 -10.28 -11.80 -30.31
C TYR A 315 -8.81 -11.94 -30.75
N ARG A 316 -8.37 -13.16 -31.07
CA ARG A 316 -7.01 -13.43 -31.58
C ARG A 316 -6.70 -12.68 -32.87
N ARG A 317 -7.69 -12.50 -33.77
CA ARG A 317 -7.46 -11.80 -35.05
C ARG A 317 -7.36 -10.29 -34.90
N GLN A 318 -8.02 -9.72 -33.91
CA GLN A 318 -8.02 -8.28 -33.66
C GLN A 318 -6.73 -7.79 -32.99
N THR A 319 -5.96 -8.70 -32.40
CA THR A 319 -4.75 -8.39 -31.62
C THR A 319 -3.45 -8.80 -32.34
N LYS A 320 -3.55 -9.41 -33.51
CA LYS A 320 -2.45 -9.63 -34.46
C LYS A 320 -2.55 -8.60 -35.60
#